data_cf3ec449403de825ff05a3306c9d14e1
#
_entry.id   cf3ec449403de825ff05a3306c9d14e1
#
_cell.length_a   1.000
_cell.length_b   1.000
_cell.length_c   1.000
_cell.angle_alpha   90.00
_cell.angle_beta   90.00
_cell.angle_gamma   90.00
#
_symmetry.space_group_name_H-M   'P 1'
#
loop_
_entity.id
_entity.type
_entity.pdbx_description
1 polymer ?
#
loop_
_entity_poly.entity_id
_entity_poly.type
_entity_poly.pdbx_seq_one_letter_code
_entity_poly.pdbx_strand_id
1 'polypeptide(L)'
;MASVKEQFWDPVAGFGVTFRTMFKKVVTEQYPFEKKPTAPRFHGRHQLNRWPDGLEKCVGCELCAWACPADAIYVEGADNTDEERFSPGERYGRVYQINYLRCILCGLCIEACPTRALTMTNEYELADDSREALIYEKSSLMAPLLPGMEEPPHPMRLGDDEGDYYRGLVEPVSEGGGT
;
A
#
# COMPACT_ATOMS: atom_id res chain seq x y z
N MET A 1 -7.11 -32.57 43.14
CA MET A 1 -8.49 -32.88 42.75
C MET A 1 -9.36 -31.76 43.26
N ALA A 2 -10.03 -31.01 42.36
CA ALA A 2 -10.95 -29.94 42.76
C ALA A 2 -12.11 -30.55 43.56
N SER A 3 -12.53 -29.89 44.65
CA SER A 3 -13.63 -30.33 45.49
C SER A 3 -14.94 -30.33 44.71
N VAL A 4 -15.85 -31.26 44.96
CA VAL A 4 -17.20 -31.33 44.34
C VAL A 4 -17.93 -29.98 44.50
N LYS A 5 -17.68 -29.24 45.59
CA LYS A 5 -18.19 -27.89 45.85
C LYS A 5 -17.65 -26.88 44.83
N GLU A 6 -16.36 -26.92 44.48
CA GLU A 6 -15.73 -26.05 43.48
C GLU A 6 -16.27 -26.33 42.10
N GLN A 7 -16.41 -27.61 41.68
CA GLN A 7 -16.97 -28.00 40.40
C GLN A 7 -18.41 -27.53 40.20
N PHE A 8 -19.19 -27.41 41.26
CA PHE A 8 -20.58 -26.91 41.16
C PHE A 8 -20.66 -25.38 41.14
N TRP A 9 -19.80 -24.69 41.91
CA TRP A 9 -19.84 -23.23 42.04
C TRP A 9 -19.08 -22.48 40.91
N ASP A 10 -18.10 -23.10 40.30
CA ASP A 10 -17.33 -22.45 39.20
C ASP A 10 -18.20 -22.03 37.99
N PRO A 11 -19.14 -22.85 37.47
CA PRO A 11 -20.08 -22.40 36.45
C PRO A 11 -20.95 -21.23 36.89
N VAL A 12 -21.46 -21.25 38.15
CA VAL A 12 -22.28 -20.17 38.69
C VAL A 12 -21.48 -18.88 38.83
N ALA A 13 -20.24 -18.96 39.26
CA ALA A 13 -19.33 -17.82 39.31
C ALA A 13 -19.07 -17.24 37.90
N GLY A 14 -18.93 -18.11 36.90
CA GLY A 14 -18.82 -17.71 35.51
C GLY A 14 -20.02 -16.90 34.99
N PHE A 15 -21.25 -17.33 35.31
CA PHE A 15 -22.46 -16.56 35.01
C PHE A 15 -22.47 -15.20 35.75
N GLY A 16 -21.98 -15.12 36.98
CA GLY A 16 -21.84 -13.86 37.70
C GLY A 16 -20.90 -12.86 37.00
N VAL A 17 -19.79 -13.35 36.41
CA VAL A 17 -18.86 -12.52 35.64
C VAL A 17 -19.53 -11.98 34.37
N THR A 18 -20.20 -12.84 33.59
CA THR A 18 -20.89 -12.42 32.38
C THR A 18 -22.03 -11.44 32.66
N PHE A 19 -22.83 -11.71 33.69
CA PHE A 19 -23.89 -10.81 34.15
C PHE A 19 -23.34 -9.41 34.50
N ARG A 20 -22.26 -9.36 35.29
CA ARG A 20 -21.60 -8.08 35.63
C ARG A 20 -21.07 -7.34 34.41
N THR A 21 -20.63 -8.08 33.39
CA THR A 21 -20.07 -7.50 32.14
C THR A 21 -21.16 -6.78 31.32
N MET A 22 -22.42 -7.20 31.39
CA MET A 22 -23.54 -6.54 30.73
C MET A 22 -23.74 -5.08 31.12
N PHE A 23 -23.32 -4.70 32.34
CA PHE A 23 -23.44 -3.32 32.84
C PHE A 23 -22.18 -2.48 32.65
N LYS A 24 -21.15 -3.00 31.98
CA LYS A 24 -19.97 -2.21 31.63
C LYS A 24 -20.27 -1.26 30.50
N LYS A 25 -19.50 -0.16 30.41
CA LYS A 25 -19.58 0.78 29.31
C LYS A 25 -19.34 0.02 27.99
N VAL A 26 -20.23 0.22 27.02
CA VAL A 26 -20.09 -0.32 25.67
C VAL A 26 -18.88 0.34 25.00
N VAL A 27 -17.98 -0.48 24.44
CA VAL A 27 -16.78 -0.07 23.69
C VAL A 27 -16.85 -0.52 22.22
N THR A 28 -18.02 -0.93 21.77
CA THR A 28 -18.27 -1.38 20.40
C THR A 28 -18.21 -0.20 19.46
N GLU A 29 -17.46 -0.34 18.40
CA GLU A 29 -17.43 0.59 17.26
C GLU A 29 -18.48 0.13 16.23
N GLN A 30 -19.25 1.08 15.70
CA GLN A 30 -20.36 0.77 14.79
C GLN A 30 -19.87 0.66 13.34
N TYR A 31 -18.92 -0.26 13.10
CA TYR A 31 -18.49 -0.54 11.72
C TYR A 31 -19.66 -1.12 10.90
N PRO A 32 -19.87 -0.72 9.63
CA PRO A 32 -19.03 0.17 8.81
C PRO A 32 -19.37 1.67 8.91
N PHE A 33 -20.36 2.05 9.72
CA PHE A 33 -20.84 3.44 9.83
C PHE A 33 -19.83 4.34 10.54
N GLU A 34 -19.19 3.82 11.56
CA GLU A 34 -18.10 4.48 12.29
C GLU A 34 -16.82 3.67 12.12
N LYS A 35 -15.84 4.22 11.37
CA LYS A 35 -14.55 3.59 11.14
C LYS A 35 -13.54 4.11 12.16
N LYS A 36 -12.81 3.18 12.77
CA LYS A 36 -11.70 3.56 13.64
C LYS A 36 -10.58 4.23 12.84
N PRO A 37 -10.08 5.40 13.27
CA PRO A 37 -8.94 6.01 12.64
C PRO A 37 -7.72 5.10 12.76
N THR A 38 -7.01 4.91 11.64
CA THR A 38 -5.78 4.12 11.59
C THR A 38 -4.63 4.86 12.26
N ALA A 39 -3.64 4.11 12.75
CA ALA A 39 -2.43 4.70 13.31
C ALA A 39 -1.63 5.44 12.22
N PRO A 40 -0.82 6.49 12.56
CA PRO A 40 -0.05 7.26 11.57
C PRO A 40 0.94 6.45 10.74
N ARG A 41 1.40 5.30 11.26
CA ARG A 41 2.30 4.37 10.56
C ARG A 41 1.62 3.02 10.30
N PHE A 42 0.34 3.07 9.94
CA PHE A 42 -0.41 1.87 9.62
C PHE A 42 0.10 1.24 8.31
N HIS A 43 0.23 -0.07 8.31
CA HIS A 43 0.60 -0.85 7.14
C HIS A 43 -0.67 -1.36 6.45
N GLY A 44 -1.26 -0.52 5.61
CA GLY A 44 -2.42 -0.89 4.81
C GLY A 44 -2.06 -1.30 3.38
N ARG A 45 -2.94 -1.02 2.43
CA ARG A 45 -2.75 -1.35 1.02
C ARG A 45 -1.51 -0.66 0.45
N HIS A 46 -0.76 -1.35 -0.38
CA HIS A 46 0.38 -0.80 -1.11
C HIS A 46 -0.07 0.18 -2.19
N GLN A 47 0.79 1.15 -2.48
CA GLN A 47 0.62 2.11 -3.55
C GLN A 47 1.96 2.36 -4.26
N LEU A 48 1.93 2.35 -5.59
CA LEU A 48 3.03 2.77 -6.44
C LEU A 48 2.91 4.27 -6.74
N ASN A 49 3.91 5.02 -6.35
CA ASN A 49 3.89 6.47 -6.47
C ASN A 49 4.39 6.95 -7.83
N ARG A 50 3.98 8.18 -8.16
CA ARG A 50 4.39 8.91 -9.36
C ARG A 50 5.27 10.11 -8.99
N TRP A 51 5.99 10.59 -9.98
CA TRP A 51 6.62 11.91 -9.93
C TRP A 51 5.58 13.00 -10.22
N PRO A 52 5.87 14.28 -9.92
CA PRO A 52 4.90 15.37 -10.12
C PRO A 52 4.47 15.60 -11.57
N ASP A 53 5.22 15.14 -12.56
CA ASP A 53 4.85 15.16 -13.97
C ASP A 53 3.98 13.96 -14.41
N GLY A 54 3.84 12.95 -13.56
CA GLY A 54 3.08 11.74 -13.82
C GLY A 54 3.91 10.50 -14.11
N LEU A 55 5.23 10.63 -14.38
CA LEU A 55 6.13 9.51 -14.56
C LEU A 55 6.17 8.61 -13.32
N GLU A 56 6.38 7.34 -13.53
CA GLU A 56 6.42 6.34 -12.45
C GLU A 56 7.75 6.42 -11.69
N LYS A 57 7.71 6.25 -10.37
CA LYS A 57 8.91 6.12 -9.55
C LYS A 57 9.51 4.71 -9.61
N CYS A 58 8.75 3.71 -10.04
CA CYS A 58 9.19 2.33 -10.10
C CYS A 58 10.10 2.10 -11.30
N VAL A 59 11.32 1.65 -11.03
CA VAL A 59 12.34 1.31 -12.05
C VAL A 59 12.44 -0.19 -12.33
N GLY A 60 11.50 -0.99 -11.80
CA GLY A 60 11.49 -2.44 -12.04
C GLY A 60 12.73 -3.19 -11.56
N CYS A 61 13.33 -2.77 -10.44
CA CYS A 61 14.57 -3.36 -9.91
C CYS A 61 14.37 -4.68 -9.17
N GLU A 62 13.13 -5.11 -8.93
CA GLU A 62 12.72 -6.37 -8.28
C GLU A 62 13.14 -6.52 -6.80
N LEU A 63 13.84 -5.55 -6.20
CA LEU A 63 14.30 -5.64 -4.80
C LEU A 63 13.17 -5.83 -3.80
N CYS A 64 11.98 -5.29 -4.08
CA CYS A 64 10.79 -5.50 -3.24
C CYS A 64 10.29 -6.95 -3.29
N ALA A 65 10.40 -7.63 -4.43
CA ALA A 65 10.06 -9.05 -4.56
C ALA A 65 11.07 -9.92 -3.80
N TRP A 66 12.37 -9.63 -3.92
CA TRP A 66 13.42 -10.32 -3.17
C TRP A 66 13.32 -10.14 -1.65
N ALA A 67 12.89 -8.97 -1.19
CA ALA A 67 12.70 -8.69 0.24
C ALA A 67 11.41 -9.27 0.81
N CYS A 68 10.52 -9.80 0.00
CA CYS A 68 9.22 -10.28 0.44
C CYS A 68 9.33 -11.66 1.10
N PRO A 69 9.10 -11.81 2.42
CA PRO A 69 9.22 -13.10 3.10
C PRO A 69 8.09 -14.08 2.74
N ALA A 70 7.00 -13.57 2.15
CA ALA A 70 5.81 -14.36 1.79
C ALA A 70 5.74 -14.67 0.29
N ASP A 71 6.74 -14.25 -0.49
CA ASP A 71 6.76 -14.42 -1.95
C ASP A 71 5.44 -13.94 -2.61
N ALA A 72 4.98 -12.76 -2.17
CA ALA A 72 3.70 -12.19 -2.56
C ALA A 72 3.80 -11.20 -3.73
N ILE A 73 5.02 -10.78 -4.11
CA ILE A 73 5.26 -9.73 -5.09
C ILE A 73 5.92 -10.32 -6.33
N TYR A 74 5.35 -10.00 -7.48
CA TYR A 74 5.93 -10.33 -8.77
C TYR A 74 6.20 -9.04 -9.56
N VAL A 75 7.42 -8.89 -10.07
CA VAL A 75 7.86 -7.71 -10.81
C VAL A 75 8.62 -8.13 -12.05
N GLU A 76 8.34 -7.50 -13.18
CA GLU A 76 9.16 -7.56 -14.39
C GLU A 76 9.53 -6.14 -14.80
N GLY A 77 10.83 -5.89 -14.95
CA GLY A 77 11.34 -4.64 -15.51
C GLY A 77 11.36 -4.68 -17.03
N ALA A 78 11.28 -3.51 -17.65
CA ALA A 78 11.55 -3.29 -19.06
C ALA A 78 12.35 -2.00 -19.26
N ASP A 79 13.00 -1.87 -20.40
CA ASP A 79 13.78 -0.69 -20.71
C ASP A 79 12.88 0.42 -21.25
N ASN A 80 13.13 1.65 -20.82
CA ASN A 80 12.53 2.83 -21.44
C ASN A 80 13.19 3.09 -22.81
N THR A 81 12.41 3.63 -23.73
CA THR A 81 12.93 4.22 -24.97
C THR A 81 12.76 5.73 -24.93
N ASP A 82 13.43 6.45 -25.81
CA ASP A 82 13.29 7.91 -25.90
C ASP A 82 11.88 8.32 -26.36
N GLU A 83 11.20 7.42 -27.10
CA GLU A 83 9.85 7.64 -27.63
C GLU A 83 8.77 7.26 -26.64
N GLU A 84 8.99 6.20 -25.84
CA GLU A 84 8.05 5.68 -24.84
C GLU A 84 8.72 5.60 -23.47
N ARG A 85 8.63 6.68 -22.71
CA ARG A 85 9.23 6.79 -21.39
C ARG A 85 8.16 6.72 -20.29
N PHE A 86 8.29 5.72 -19.42
CA PHE A 86 7.40 5.51 -18.28
C PHE A 86 7.98 5.99 -16.95
N SER A 87 9.32 6.02 -16.84
CA SER A 87 10.05 6.49 -15.66
C SER A 87 11.21 7.39 -16.07
N PRO A 88 11.79 8.21 -15.17
CA PRO A 88 12.97 9.03 -15.49
C PRO A 88 14.22 8.19 -15.79
N GLY A 89 14.33 6.98 -15.23
CA GLY A 89 15.47 6.10 -15.41
C GLY A 89 15.50 5.35 -16.73
N GLU A 90 16.53 4.53 -16.90
CA GLU A 90 16.68 3.65 -18.08
C GLU A 90 15.62 2.53 -18.11
N ARG A 91 15.04 2.18 -16.95
CA ARG A 91 14.11 1.06 -16.79
C ARG A 91 12.83 1.49 -16.07
N TYR A 92 11.76 0.74 -16.31
CA TYR A 92 10.49 0.88 -15.58
C TYR A 92 9.91 -0.49 -15.20
N GLY A 93 8.97 -0.53 -14.27
CA GLY A 93 8.24 -1.75 -13.93
C GLY A 93 7.14 -2.02 -14.94
N ARG A 94 7.38 -2.93 -15.90
CA ARG A 94 6.39 -3.33 -16.91
C ARG A 94 5.24 -4.09 -16.30
N VAL A 95 5.54 -5.13 -15.53
CA VAL A 95 4.57 -5.91 -14.77
C VAL A 95 4.85 -5.70 -13.29
N TYR A 96 3.81 -5.48 -12.53
CA TYR A 96 3.88 -5.40 -11.07
C TYR A 96 2.61 -5.99 -10.48
N GLN A 97 2.75 -7.02 -9.66
CA GLN A 97 1.63 -7.68 -9.02
C GLN A 97 1.90 -7.92 -7.54
N ILE A 98 0.87 -7.77 -6.72
CA ILE A 98 0.89 -8.16 -5.30
C ILE A 98 -0.28 -9.11 -5.04
N ASN A 99 0.03 -10.30 -4.57
CA ASN A 99 -0.96 -11.26 -4.11
C ASN A 99 -1.28 -11.00 -2.62
N TYR A 100 -2.40 -10.33 -2.35
CA TYR A 100 -2.82 -10.01 -0.98
C TYR A 100 -3.26 -11.23 -0.16
N LEU A 101 -3.51 -12.37 -0.80
CA LEU A 101 -3.75 -13.62 -0.08
C LEU A 101 -2.47 -14.23 0.53
N ARG A 102 -1.29 -13.79 0.04
CA ARG A 102 0.02 -14.18 0.58
C ARG A 102 0.65 -13.08 1.41
N CYS A 103 0.37 -11.82 1.07
CA CYS A 103 0.97 -10.65 1.72
C CYS A 103 0.60 -10.60 3.21
N ILE A 104 1.61 -10.46 4.06
CA ILE A 104 1.46 -10.33 5.52
C ILE A 104 1.54 -8.87 6.01
N LEU A 105 1.57 -7.89 5.10
CA LEU A 105 1.62 -6.46 5.37
C LEU A 105 2.80 -6.03 6.28
N CYS A 106 3.93 -6.72 6.21
CA CYS A 106 5.10 -6.48 7.05
C CYS A 106 5.87 -5.19 6.72
N GLY A 107 5.75 -4.67 5.48
CA GLY A 107 6.42 -3.43 5.05
C GLY A 107 7.89 -3.57 4.61
N LEU A 108 8.50 -4.76 4.63
CA LEU A 108 9.89 -4.95 4.20
C LEU A 108 10.13 -4.56 2.74
N CYS A 109 9.11 -4.69 1.90
CA CYS A 109 9.18 -4.29 0.49
C CYS A 109 9.31 -2.77 0.31
N ILE A 110 8.68 -1.96 1.16
CA ILE A 110 8.82 -0.50 1.10
C ILE A 110 10.19 -0.03 1.60
N GLU A 111 10.76 -0.73 2.56
CA GLU A 111 12.11 -0.44 3.06
C GLU A 111 13.19 -0.81 2.02
N ALA A 112 12.96 -1.88 1.26
CA ALA A 112 13.86 -2.32 0.20
C ALA A 112 13.79 -1.46 -1.07
N CYS A 113 12.78 -0.60 -1.24
CA CYS A 113 12.58 0.19 -2.44
C CYS A 113 13.56 1.38 -2.50
N PRO A 114 14.54 1.41 -3.44
CA PRO A 114 15.56 2.45 -3.50
C PRO A 114 15.00 3.81 -3.92
N THR A 115 13.97 3.82 -4.76
CA THR A 115 13.36 5.03 -5.32
C THR A 115 12.16 5.53 -4.51
N ARG A 116 11.81 4.84 -3.42
CA ARG A 116 10.57 5.09 -2.65
C ARG A 116 9.32 5.11 -3.53
N ALA A 117 9.33 4.30 -4.59
CA ALA A 117 8.18 4.13 -5.46
C ALA A 117 7.04 3.43 -4.74
N LEU A 118 7.34 2.46 -3.88
CA LEU A 118 6.35 1.70 -3.14
C LEU A 118 6.15 2.28 -1.75
N THR A 119 4.91 2.54 -1.38
CA THR A 119 4.50 2.98 -0.05
C THR A 119 3.27 2.21 0.41
N MET A 120 2.93 2.30 1.68
CA MET A 120 1.69 1.76 2.23
C MET A 120 0.74 2.89 2.59
N THR A 121 -0.53 2.69 2.31
CA THR A 121 -1.62 3.62 2.61
C THR A 121 -2.29 3.28 3.95
N ASN A 122 -3.29 4.04 4.33
CA ASN A 122 -4.13 3.76 5.48
C ASN A 122 -5.37 2.90 5.12
N GLU A 123 -5.47 2.44 3.88
CA GLU A 123 -6.57 1.59 3.43
C GLU A 123 -6.38 0.15 3.92
N TYR A 124 -7.38 -0.40 4.58
CA TYR A 124 -7.37 -1.75 5.15
C TYR A 124 -8.54 -2.62 4.71
N GLU A 125 -9.49 -2.04 3.99
CA GLU A 125 -10.68 -2.75 3.50
C GLU A 125 -10.34 -3.47 2.19
N LEU A 126 -9.77 -4.66 2.31
CA LEU A 126 -9.27 -5.47 1.19
C LEU A 126 -10.08 -6.76 0.99
N ALA A 127 -11.35 -6.77 1.44
CA ALA A 127 -12.21 -7.93 1.28
C ALA A 127 -12.85 -7.95 -0.11
N ASP A 128 -12.86 -9.11 -0.74
CA ASP A 128 -13.51 -9.36 -2.03
C ASP A 128 -14.08 -10.79 -2.05
N ASP A 129 -14.95 -11.07 -3.02
CA ASP A 129 -15.64 -12.37 -3.15
C ASP A 129 -14.88 -13.38 -4.01
N SER A 130 -13.80 -12.96 -4.69
CA SER A 130 -12.95 -13.83 -5.49
C SER A 130 -11.47 -13.74 -5.09
N ARG A 131 -10.73 -14.81 -5.36
CA ARG A 131 -9.29 -14.85 -5.06
C ARG A 131 -8.49 -14.02 -6.07
N GLU A 132 -8.95 -13.97 -7.29
CA GLU A 132 -8.36 -13.24 -8.40
C GLU A 132 -8.41 -11.74 -8.15
N ALA A 133 -9.50 -11.22 -7.60
CA ALA A 133 -9.65 -9.82 -7.24
C ALA A 133 -8.66 -9.34 -6.17
N LEU A 134 -8.10 -10.26 -5.38
CA LEU A 134 -7.06 -9.97 -4.38
C LEU A 134 -5.64 -10.10 -4.93
N ILE A 135 -5.48 -10.34 -6.22
CA ILE A 135 -4.20 -10.19 -6.92
C ILE A 135 -4.21 -8.81 -7.59
N TYR A 136 -3.62 -7.85 -6.91
CA TYR A 136 -3.58 -6.47 -7.42
C TYR A 136 -2.48 -6.33 -8.47
N GLU A 137 -2.88 -5.89 -9.63
CA GLU A 137 -1.97 -5.55 -10.73
C GLU A 137 -1.48 -4.11 -10.62
N LYS A 138 -0.50 -3.77 -11.45
CA LYS A 138 0.10 -2.44 -11.51
C LYS A 138 -0.94 -1.32 -11.58
N SER A 139 -1.95 -1.47 -12.44
CA SER A 139 -3.02 -0.47 -12.62
C SER A 139 -3.79 -0.16 -11.34
N SER A 140 -4.06 -1.21 -10.53
CA SER A 140 -4.76 -1.07 -9.24
C SER A 140 -3.86 -0.51 -8.13
N LEU A 141 -2.54 -0.67 -8.27
CA LEU A 141 -1.56 -0.22 -7.29
C LEU A 141 -1.06 1.20 -7.54
N MET A 142 -1.18 1.71 -8.76
CA MET A 142 -0.70 3.05 -9.12
C MET A 142 -1.47 4.14 -8.38
N ALA A 143 -0.73 5.15 -7.92
CA ALA A 143 -1.32 6.39 -7.41
C ALA A 143 -2.16 7.06 -8.50
N PRO A 144 -3.32 7.64 -8.14
CA PRO A 144 -4.12 8.39 -9.08
C PRO A 144 -3.33 9.58 -9.65
N LEU A 145 -3.64 9.95 -10.88
CA LEU A 145 -3.12 11.17 -11.49
C LEU A 145 -3.73 12.40 -10.77
N LEU A 146 -2.87 13.27 -10.31
CA LEU A 146 -3.27 14.55 -9.72
C LEU A 146 -3.37 15.64 -10.81
N PRO A 147 -4.05 16.77 -10.56
CA PRO A 147 -4.05 17.90 -11.48
C PRO A 147 -2.63 18.34 -11.84
N GLY A 148 -2.35 18.49 -13.12
CA GLY A 148 -1.01 18.83 -13.64
C GLY A 148 -0.12 17.62 -13.96
N MET A 149 -0.53 16.40 -13.62
CA MET A 149 0.16 15.17 -14.03
C MET A 149 -0.39 14.67 -15.37
N GLU A 150 0.49 14.11 -16.19
CA GLU A 150 0.13 13.41 -17.43
C GLU A 150 0.40 11.92 -17.30
N GLU A 151 -0.42 11.12 -17.94
CA GLU A 151 -0.25 9.66 -17.93
C GLU A 151 0.92 9.26 -18.86
N PRO A 152 1.88 8.45 -18.36
CA PRO A 152 2.95 7.93 -19.22
C PRO A 152 2.41 7.03 -20.35
N PRO A 153 3.08 6.96 -21.51
CA PRO A 153 4.45 7.43 -21.75
C PRO A 153 4.52 8.91 -22.19
N HIS A 154 5.49 9.63 -21.66
CA HIS A 154 5.85 10.99 -22.09
C HIS A 154 7.31 11.30 -21.74
N PRO A 155 7.98 12.28 -22.43
CA PRO A 155 9.35 12.64 -22.08
C PRO A 155 9.44 13.24 -20.66
N MET A 156 10.66 13.26 -20.11
CA MET A 156 10.95 13.94 -18.85
C MET A 156 10.64 15.42 -18.96
N ARG A 157 9.97 16.01 -17.95
CA ARG A 157 9.54 17.42 -17.95
C ARG A 157 10.07 18.24 -16.79
N LEU A 158 10.59 17.56 -15.78
CA LEU A 158 11.01 18.16 -14.53
C LEU A 158 12.53 18.27 -14.42
N GLY A 159 13.26 17.82 -15.40
CA GLY A 159 14.71 17.87 -15.49
C GLY A 159 15.21 17.16 -16.74
N ASP A 160 16.43 17.44 -17.12
CA ASP A 160 17.08 16.83 -18.29
C ASP A 160 17.79 15.51 -17.93
N ASP A 161 18.02 15.26 -16.62
CA ASP A 161 18.72 14.10 -16.10
C ASP A 161 17.87 13.36 -15.06
N GLU A 162 17.99 12.05 -15.01
CA GLU A 162 17.39 11.20 -13.97
C GLU A 162 17.76 11.69 -12.55
N GLY A 163 18.99 12.18 -12.38
CA GLY A 163 19.48 12.71 -11.12
C GLY A 163 18.66 13.87 -10.56
N ASP A 164 18.05 14.68 -11.41
CA ASP A 164 17.25 15.84 -11.00
C ASP A 164 15.97 15.39 -10.28
N TYR A 165 15.34 14.32 -10.74
CA TYR A 165 14.18 13.73 -10.09
C TYR A 165 14.50 13.20 -8.69
N TYR A 166 15.64 12.52 -8.53
CA TYR A 166 15.99 11.90 -7.24
C TYR A 166 16.57 12.88 -6.22
N ARG A 167 17.12 14.01 -6.64
CA ARG A 167 17.66 15.05 -5.75
C ARG A 167 16.57 15.96 -5.16
N GLY A 168 15.31 15.84 -5.62
CA GLY A 168 14.22 16.69 -5.17
C GLY A 168 14.34 18.14 -5.62
N LEU A 169 15.12 18.39 -6.68
CA LEU A 169 15.26 19.70 -7.33
C LEU A 169 14.06 20.03 -8.23
N VAL A 170 13.09 19.15 -8.23
CA VAL A 170 11.93 19.16 -9.10
C VAL A 170 10.80 19.91 -8.43
N GLU A 171 10.51 21.11 -8.88
CA GLU A 171 9.30 21.82 -8.48
C GLU A 171 8.07 21.20 -9.18
N PRO A 172 6.93 21.07 -8.48
CA PRO A 172 5.70 20.66 -9.14
C PRO A 172 5.39 21.65 -10.27
N VAL A 173 4.94 21.12 -11.41
CA VAL A 173 4.52 21.94 -12.55
C VAL A 173 3.50 22.96 -12.04
N SER A 174 3.90 24.22 -11.88
CA SER A 174 2.97 25.31 -11.62
C SER A 174 2.05 25.37 -12.85
N GLU A 175 0.74 25.36 -12.65
CA GLU A 175 -0.23 25.58 -13.73
C GLU A 175 0.21 26.83 -14.50
N GLY A 176 0.87 26.58 -15.64
CA GLY A 176 1.46 27.62 -16.46
C GLY A 176 0.37 28.52 -16.99
N GLY A 177 0.48 29.79 -16.69
CA GLY A 177 -0.30 30.82 -17.28
C GLY A 177 -0.29 30.72 -18.80
N GLY A 178 -1.38 30.22 -19.36
CA GLY A 178 -1.69 30.41 -20.76
C GLY A 178 -2.04 31.88 -20.97
N THR A 179 -1.20 32.56 -21.69
CA THR A 179 -1.51 33.86 -22.33
C THR A 179 -2.23 33.62 -23.64
#